data_2e3bd55ba3f270b0ac7baeecf96e9597
#
_entry.id   2e3bd55ba3f270b0ac7baeecf96e9597
#
_cell.length_a   1.000
_cell.length_b   1.000
_cell.length_c   1.000
_cell.angle_alpha   90.00
_cell.angle_beta   90.00
_cell.angle_gamma   90.00
#
_symmetry.space_group_name_H-M   'P 1'
#
loop_
_entity.id
_entity.type
_entity.pdbx_description
1 polymer ?
#
loop_
_entity_poly.entity_id
_entity_poly.type
_entity_poly.pdbx_seq_one_letter_code
_entity_poly.pdbx_strand_id
1 'polypeptide(L)'
;MMLVDTNVLVYAHVDSLAQHDRARDWLDRQLNGAAPVGLPWPSLLTFLRLVTNPRVFERAEPIADAWRQVLGWLACEPTWIPQPTERHAGLLGELLALPGVHANLVPDAHLAALAMEHGLTLCSTGGDFARFPGLRWMNPLTH
;
A
#
# COMPACT_ATOMS: atom_id res chain seq x y z
N MET A 1 -4.76 12.68 4.98
CA MET A 1 -3.51 11.88 4.98
C MET A 1 -3.82 10.42 4.70
N MET A 2 -2.96 9.75 3.99
CA MET A 2 -3.22 8.40 3.49
C MET A 2 -2.00 7.49 3.62
N LEU A 3 -2.25 6.20 3.57
CA LEU A 3 -1.26 5.13 3.46
C LEU A 3 -1.64 4.26 2.28
N VAL A 4 -0.70 3.97 1.38
CA VAL A 4 -1.00 3.27 0.12
C VAL A 4 -0.55 1.82 0.21
N ASP A 5 -1.49 0.90 -0.09
CA ASP A 5 -1.21 -0.53 -0.16
C ASP A 5 -0.54 -0.89 -1.49
N THR A 6 0.13 -2.03 -1.50
CA THR A 6 0.89 -2.55 -2.64
C THR A 6 0.09 -2.64 -3.93
N ASN A 7 -1.15 -3.11 -3.87
CA ASN A 7 -1.93 -3.33 -5.11
C ASN A 7 -2.12 -2.04 -5.91
N VAL A 8 -2.32 -0.92 -5.23
CA VAL A 8 -2.44 0.38 -5.91
C VAL A 8 -1.13 0.74 -6.62
N LEU A 9 0.01 0.48 -5.97
CA LEU A 9 1.33 0.73 -6.55
C LEU A 9 1.59 -0.15 -7.78
N VAL A 10 1.22 -1.43 -7.70
CA VAL A 10 1.35 -2.36 -8.82
C VAL A 10 0.51 -1.89 -10.01
N TYR A 11 -0.76 -1.56 -9.79
CA TYR A 11 -1.61 -1.06 -10.87
C TYR A 11 -1.09 0.25 -11.46
N ALA A 12 -0.57 1.15 -10.62
CA ALA A 12 -0.04 2.43 -11.09
C ALA A 12 1.23 2.28 -11.95
N HIS A 13 1.96 1.18 -11.77
CA HIS A 13 3.24 0.94 -12.46
C HIS A 13 3.12 0.02 -13.68
N VAL A 14 2.34 -1.06 -13.59
CA VAL A 14 2.25 -2.09 -14.64
C VAL A 14 1.21 -1.69 -15.68
N ASP A 15 1.69 -1.22 -16.83
CA ASP A 15 0.85 -0.61 -17.86
C ASP A 15 -0.05 -1.60 -18.62
N SER A 16 0.21 -2.91 -18.52
CA SER A 16 -0.62 -3.93 -19.16
C SER A 16 -1.89 -4.28 -18.39
N LEU A 17 -2.02 -3.79 -17.14
CA LEU A 17 -3.19 -4.09 -16.31
C LEU A 17 -4.35 -3.15 -16.62
N ALA A 18 -5.59 -3.69 -16.58
CA ALA A 18 -6.79 -2.92 -16.87
C ALA A 18 -6.98 -1.70 -15.94
N GLN A 19 -6.49 -1.81 -14.71
CA GLN A 19 -6.61 -0.77 -13.69
C GLN A 19 -5.52 0.32 -13.80
N HIS A 20 -4.57 0.15 -14.71
CA HIS A 20 -3.37 0.98 -14.76
C HIS A 20 -3.67 2.49 -14.85
N ASP A 21 -4.46 2.89 -15.84
CA ASP A 21 -4.70 4.32 -16.09
C ASP A 21 -5.33 5.01 -14.88
N ARG A 22 -6.33 4.38 -14.27
CA ARG A 22 -7.00 4.93 -13.10
C ARG A 22 -6.05 5.02 -11.90
N ALA A 23 -5.28 3.97 -11.64
CA ALA A 23 -4.38 3.92 -10.50
C ALA A 23 -3.24 4.93 -10.67
N ARG A 24 -2.65 4.99 -11.86
CA ARG A 24 -1.59 5.96 -12.15
C ARG A 24 -2.10 7.39 -12.00
N ASP A 25 -3.25 7.70 -12.58
CA ASP A 25 -3.79 9.06 -12.51
C ASP A 25 -4.12 9.46 -11.07
N TRP A 26 -4.68 8.54 -10.30
CA TRP A 26 -4.97 8.79 -8.89
C TRP A 26 -3.69 9.01 -8.09
N LEU A 27 -2.71 8.13 -8.25
CA LEU A 27 -1.44 8.22 -7.50
C LEU A 27 -0.68 9.49 -7.86
N ASP A 28 -0.61 9.82 -9.16
CA ASP A 28 0.06 11.04 -9.62
C ASP A 28 -0.58 12.29 -9.02
N ARG A 29 -1.91 12.33 -8.94
CA ARG A 29 -2.59 13.45 -8.31
C ARG A 29 -2.23 13.57 -6.83
N GLN A 30 -2.14 12.44 -6.11
CA GLN A 30 -1.76 12.46 -4.70
C GLN A 30 -0.32 12.91 -4.51
N LEU A 31 0.59 12.39 -5.32
CA LEU A 31 2.02 12.69 -5.22
C LEU A 31 2.36 14.13 -5.67
N ASN A 32 1.47 14.77 -6.42
CA ASN A 32 1.60 16.19 -6.81
C ASN A 32 0.77 17.12 -5.93
N GLY A 33 0.08 16.58 -4.94
CA GLY A 33 -0.75 17.36 -4.04
C GLY A 33 0.00 17.85 -2.82
N ALA A 34 -0.75 18.43 -1.87
CA ALA A 34 -0.20 18.98 -0.63
C ALA A 34 -0.31 18.03 0.56
N ALA A 35 -1.24 17.07 0.52
CA ALA A 35 -1.44 16.14 1.63
C ALA A 35 -0.35 15.07 1.66
N PRO A 36 0.18 14.71 2.85
CA PRO A 36 1.17 13.65 2.96
C PRO A 36 0.68 12.30 2.44
N VAL A 37 1.54 11.59 1.70
CA VAL A 37 1.28 10.27 1.16
C VAL A 37 2.23 9.27 1.81
N GLY A 38 1.70 8.37 2.62
CA GLY A 38 2.48 7.35 3.29
C GLY A 38 2.74 6.15 2.40
N LEU A 39 4.01 5.84 2.16
CA LEU A 39 4.44 4.65 1.43
C LEU A 39 5.30 3.79 2.36
N PRO A 40 4.68 2.90 3.16
CA PRO A 40 5.45 2.10 4.11
C PRO A 40 6.31 1.05 3.40
N TRP A 41 7.42 0.69 4.02
CA TRP A 41 8.32 -0.30 3.43
C TRP A 41 7.65 -1.64 3.10
N PRO A 42 6.73 -2.19 3.91
CA PRO A 42 6.04 -3.42 3.50
C PRO A 42 5.34 -3.31 2.16
N SER A 43 4.70 -2.17 1.87
CA SER A 43 4.06 -1.94 0.56
C SER A 43 5.10 -1.87 -0.56
N LEU A 44 6.19 -1.15 -0.34
CA LEU A 44 7.25 -0.99 -1.34
C LEU A 44 7.98 -2.30 -1.62
N LEU A 45 8.29 -3.07 -0.57
CA LEU A 45 9.00 -4.35 -0.72
C LEU A 45 8.12 -5.38 -1.44
N THR A 46 6.84 -5.44 -1.11
CA THR A 46 5.91 -6.35 -1.80
C THR A 46 5.73 -5.94 -3.26
N PHE A 47 5.66 -4.64 -3.54
CA PHE A 47 5.65 -4.13 -4.91
C PHE A 47 6.86 -4.65 -5.69
N LEU A 48 8.07 -4.47 -5.15
CA LEU A 48 9.31 -4.94 -5.79
C LEU A 48 9.28 -6.45 -6.03
N ARG A 49 8.81 -7.21 -5.05
CA ARG A 49 8.74 -8.66 -5.15
C ARG A 49 7.77 -9.12 -6.24
N LEU A 50 6.62 -8.47 -6.35
CA LEU A 50 5.59 -8.87 -7.31
C LEU A 50 5.98 -8.52 -8.75
N VAL A 51 6.44 -7.29 -9.01
CA VAL A 51 6.69 -6.84 -10.40
C VAL A 51 7.95 -7.49 -11.00
N THR A 52 8.82 -8.04 -10.16
CA THR A 52 10.03 -8.75 -10.62
C THR A 52 9.85 -10.27 -10.66
N ASN A 53 8.65 -10.78 -10.33
CA ASN A 53 8.41 -12.22 -10.24
C ASN A 53 7.81 -12.76 -11.54
N PRO A 54 8.54 -13.62 -12.29
CA PRO A 54 8.04 -14.19 -13.54
C PRO A 54 6.85 -15.14 -13.38
N ARG A 55 6.55 -15.57 -12.14
CA ARG A 55 5.35 -16.35 -11.84
C ARG A 55 4.11 -15.48 -11.72
N VAL A 56 4.28 -14.18 -11.50
CA VAL A 56 3.18 -13.22 -11.37
C VAL A 56 2.93 -12.50 -12.70
N PHE A 57 4.00 -12.04 -13.35
CA PHE A 57 3.94 -11.32 -14.62
C PHE A 57 4.80 -12.01 -15.67
N GLU A 58 4.22 -12.25 -16.85
CA GLU A 58 4.93 -12.85 -17.98
C GLU A 58 6.16 -12.01 -18.34
N ARG A 59 6.01 -10.69 -18.31
CA ARG A 59 7.11 -9.75 -18.53
C ARG A 59 7.58 -9.17 -17.21
N ALA A 60 8.19 -10.02 -16.39
CA ALA A 60 8.76 -9.58 -15.13
C ALA A 60 9.83 -8.53 -15.37
N GLU A 61 9.79 -7.49 -14.56
CA GLU A 61 10.67 -6.34 -14.71
C GLU A 61 12.02 -6.60 -14.05
N PRO A 62 13.14 -6.09 -14.62
CA PRO A 62 14.41 -6.12 -13.90
C PRO A 62 14.33 -5.33 -12.60
N ILE A 63 14.98 -5.85 -11.55
CA ILE A 63 14.92 -5.20 -10.22
C ILE A 63 15.42 -3.76 -10.26
N ALA A 64 16.41 -3.45 -11.09
CA ALA A 64 16.93 -2.10 -11.21
C ALA A 64 15.86 -1.10 -11.69
N ASP A 65 15.00 -1.53 -12.61
CA ASP A 65 13.93 -0.69 -13.14
C ASP A 65 12.83 -0.48 -12.11
N ALA A 66 12.43 -1.56 -11.40
CA ALA A 66 11.45 -1.47 -10.34
C ALA A 66 11.94 -0.57 -9.19
N TRP A 67 13.21 -0.70 -8.83
CA TRP A 67 13.82 0.14 -7.80
C TRP A 67 13.85 1.61 -8.20
N ARG A 68 14.12 1.90 -9.47
CA ARG A 68 14.06 3.27 -9.99
C ARG A 68 12.68 3.87 -9.81
N GLN A 69 11.62 3.08 -10.03
CA GLN A 69 10.26 3.54 -9.79
C GLN A 69 10.03 3.87 -8.30
N VAL A 70 10.50 3.03 -7.39
CA VAL A 70 10.40 3.28 -5.95
C VAL A 70 11.12 4.58 -5.59
N LEU A 71 12.33 4.79 -6.11
CA LEU A 71 13.08 6.02 -5.87
C LEU A 71 12.33 7.25 -6.40
N GLY A 72 11.67 7.12 -7.56
CA GLY A 72 10.84 8.19 -8.11
C GLY A 72 9.69 8.57 -7.19
N TRP A 73 8.98 7.59 -6.64
CA TRP A 73 7.92 7.87 -5.69
C TRP A 73 8.45 8.50 -4.40
N LEU A 74 9.57 7.99 -3.88
CA LEU A 74 10.17 8.51 -2.65
C LEU A 74 10.70 9.93 -2.80
N ALA A 75 11.04 10.34 -4.04
CA ALA A 75 11.51 11.69 -4.32
C ALA A 75 10.38 12.72 -4.38
N CYS A 76 9.13 12.29 -4.46
CA CYS A 76 7.99 13.22 -4.47
C CYS A 76 7.83 13.88 -3.10
N GLU A 77 7.58 15.19 -3.09
CA GLU A 77 7.55 15.98 -1.86
C GLU A 77 6.58 15.45 -0.80
N PRO A 78 5.32 15.05 -1.14
CA PRO A 78 4.38 14.57 -0.11
C PRO A 78 4.72 13.21 0.47
N THR A 79 5.62 12.45 -0.15
CA THR A 79 5.92 11.08 0.26
C THR A 79 6.66 11.04 1.59
N TRP A 80 6.21 10.15 2.47
CA TRP A 80 6.91 9.81 3.70
C TRP A 80 6.72 8.34 4.01
N ILE A 81 7.53 7.80 4.91
CA ILE A 81 7.50 6.38 5.26
C ILE A 81 6.97 6.24 6.68
N PRO A 82 5.68 5.88 6.86
CA PRO A 82 5.16 5.59 8.20
C PRO A 82 5.88 4.41 8.82
N GLN A 83 6.32 4.59 10.07
CA GLN A 83 7.00 3.56 10.84
C GLN A 83 6.13 3.13 12.02
N PRO A 84 6.25 1.87 12.48
CA PRO A 84 5.61 1.46 13.71
C PRO A 84 6.01 2.35 14.89
N THR A 85 5.02 2.75 15.69
CA THR A 85 5.24 3.49 16.92
C THR A 85 5.20 2.53 18.12
N GLU A 86 5.38 3.06 19.31
CA GLU A 86 5.24 2.27 20.55
C GLU A 86 3.83 1.69 20.75
N ARG A 87 2.82 2.24 20.06
CA ARG A 87 1.45 1.73 20.10
C ARG A 87 1.20 0.55 19.15
N HIS A 88 2.15 0.28 18.27
CA HIS A 88 1.95 -0.71 17.18
C HIS A 88 1.67 -2.11 17.72
N ALA A 89 2.46 -2.57 18.68
CA ALA A 89 2.30 -3.92 19.23
C ALA A 89 0.90 -4.14 19.84
N GLY A 90 0.38 -3.16 20.55
CA GLY A 90 -0.96 -3.24 21.13
C GLY A 90 -2.06 -3.26 20.09
N LEU A 91 -2.00 -2.35 19.10
CA LEU A 91 -2.98 -2.29 18.03
C LEU A 91 -2.92 -3.55 17.15
N LEU A 92 -1.73 -3.95 16.75
CA LEU A 92 -1.56 -5.17 15.96
C LEU A 92 -2.10 -6.40 16.69
N GLY A 93 -1.78 -6.53 17.99
CA GLY A 93 -2.29 -7.63 18.81
C GLY A 93 -3.81 -7.70 18.85
N GLU A 94 -4.49 -6.56 18.96
CA GLU A 94 -5.95 -6.51 18.91
C GLU A 94 -6.49 -6.97 17.57
N LEU A 95 -5.88 -6.56 16.46
CA LEU A 95 -6.32 -6.96 15.12
C LEU A 95 -6.05 -8.44 14.85
N LEU A 96 -4.91 -8.95 15.31
CA LEU A 96 -4.58 -10.37 15.15
C LEU A 96 -5.49 -11.30 15.96
N ALA A 97 -6.11 -10.78 17.03
CA ALA A 97 -7.06 -11.54 17.84
C ALA A 97 -8.45 -11.65 17.22
N LEU A 98 -8.74 -10.93 16.16
CA LEU A 98 -10.03 -10.99 15.49
C LEU A 98 -10.23 -12.36 14.84
N PRO A 99 -11.50 -12.88 14.81
CA PRO A 99 -11.76 -14.15 14.15
C PRO A 99 -11.33 -14.17 12.69
N GLY A 100 -10.67 -15.24 12.28
CA GLY A 100 -10.26 -15.44 10.89
C GLY A 100 -8.99 -14.72 10.45
N VAL A 101 -8.34 -13.96 11.33
CA VAL A 101 -7.09 -13.27 10.98
C VAL A 101 -5.91 -14.22 11.14
N HIS A 102 -5.40 -14.71 10.02
CA HIS A 102 -4.24 -15.58 9.95
C HIS A 102 -3.64 -15.54 8.53
N ALA A 103 -2.50 -16.15 8.33
CA ALA A 103 -1.84 -16.30 7.03
C ALA A 103 -1.72 -14.94 6.29
N ASN A 104 -2.34 -14.83 5.13
CA ASN A 104 -2.22 -13.62 4.28
C ASN A 104 -2.85 -12.37 4.90
N LEU A 105 -3.68 -12.52 5.93
CA LEU A 105 -4.26 -11.37 6.64
C LEU A 105 -3.31 -10.77 7.68
N VAL A 106 -2.21 -11.45 8.01
CA VAL A 106 -1.22 -10.92 8.96
C VAL A 106 -0.54 -9.65 8.41
N PRO A 107 -0.02 -9.63 7.16
CA PRO A 107 0.49 -8.38 6.59
C PRO A 107 -0.58 -7.28 6.49
N ASP A 108 -1.83 -7.63 6.19
CA ASP A 108 -2.93 -6.68 6.14
C ASP A 108 -3.19 -6.06 7.52
N ALA A 109 -3.16 -6.88 8.58
CA ALA A 109 -3.30 -6.39 9.95
C ALA A 109 -2.17 -5.42 10.32
N HIS A 110 -0.95 -5.68 9.86
CA HIS A 110 0.18 -4.77 10.07
C HIS A 110 -0.10 -3.41 9.43
N LEU A 111 -0.53 -3.38 8.16
CA LEU A 111 -0.84 -2.12 7.47
C LEU A 111 -2.01 -1.40 8.13
N ALA A 112 -3.05 -2.13 8.55
CA ALA A 112 -4.19 -1.57 9.26
C ALA A 112 -3.76 -0.90 10.57
N ALA A 113 -2.95 -1.60 11.38
CA ALA A 113 -2.42 -1.04 12.62
C ALA A 113 -1.57 0.21 12.36
N LEU A 114 -0.73 0.16 11.34
CA LEU A 114 0.12 1.28 10.95
C LEU A 114 -0.72 2.51 10.56
N ALA A 115 -1.76 2.31 9.76
CA ALA A 115 -2.68 3.38 9.39
C ALA A 115 -3.40 3.96 10.61
N MET A 116 -3.90 3.09 11.50
CA MET A 116 -4.62 3.51 12.69
C MET A 116 -3.75 4.32 13.65
N GLU A 117 -2.50 3.87 13.89
CA GLU A 117 -1.62 4.57 14.85
C GLU A 117 -1.18 5.94 14.36
N HIS A 118 -1.16 6.16 13.05
CA HIS A 118 -0.83 7.46 12.45
C HIS A 118 -2.05 8.28 12.01
N GLY A 119 -3.26 7.78 12.23
CA GLY A 119 -4.48 8.49 11.84
C GLY A 119 -4.67 8.61 10.33
N LEU A 120 -4.24 7.62 9.56
CA LEU A 120 -4.26 7.63 8.10
C LEU A 120 -5.44 6.84 7.54
N THR A 121 -5.91 7.24 6.36
CA THR A 121 -6.83 6.43 5.55
C THR A 121 -6.01 5.45 4.73
N LEU A 122 -6.30 4.16 4.87
CA LEU A 122 -5.65 3.12 4.06
C LEU A 122 -6.30 3.08 2.68
N CYS A 123 -5.50 3.23 1.64
CA CYS A 123 -5.93 3.18 0.24
C CYS A 123 -5.54 1.86 -0.37
N SER A 124 -6.53 1.02 -0.68
CA SER A 124 -6.34 -0.33 -1.20
C SER A 124 -7.53 -0.76 -2.04
N THR A 125 -7.30 -1.61 -3.03
CA THR A 125 -8.37 -2.26 -3.77
C THR A 125 -8.86 -3.55 -3.09
N GLY A 126 -8.16 -4.01 -2.05
CA GLY A 126 -8.49 -5.25 -1.34
C GLY A 126 -9.62 -5.08 -0.33
N GLY A 127 -10.71 -5.84 -0.50
CA GLY A 127 -11.88 -5.76 0.38
C GLY A 127 -11.67 -6.32 1.78
N ASP A 128 -10.58 -7.04 2.02
CA ASP A 128 -10.31 -7.66 3.33
C ASP A 128 -10.12 -6.63 4.45
N PHE A 129 -9.73 -5.39 4.11
CA PHE A 129 -9.54 -4.33 5.10
C PHE A 129 -10.86 -3.90 5.79
N ALA A 130 -12.00 -4.18 5.17
CA ALA A 130 -13.30 -3.87 5.78
C ALA A 130 -13.54 -4.61 7.09
N ARG A 131 -12.84 -5.73 7.34
CA ARG A 131 -12.96 -6.52 8.57
C ARG A 131 -12.35 -5.87 9.80
N PHE A 132 -11.48 -4.88 9.64
CA PHE A 132 -10.75 -4.27 10.76
C PHE A 132 -11.54 -3.10 11.35
N PRO A 133 -12.11 -3.26 12.56
CA PRO A 133 -12.90 -2.18 13.15
C PRO A 133 -12.03 -0.96 13.47
N GLY A 134 -12.57 0.22 13.22
CA GLY A 134 -11.87 1.47 13.49
C GLY A 134 -10.91 1.91 12.37
N LEU A 135 -10.65 1.07 11.40
CA LEU A 135 -9.81 1.43 10.26
C LEU A 135 -10.61 2.28 9.27
N ARG A 136 -10.04 3.40 8.86
CA ARG A 136 -10.54 4.16 7.71
C ARG A 136 -9.89 3.58 6.46
N TRP A 137 -10.72 3.01 5.58
CA TRP A 137 -10.28 2.39 4.34
C TRP A 137 -11.07 2.94 3.16
N MET A 138 -10.39 3.16 2.05
CA MET A 138 -11.03 3.49 0.79
C MET A 138 -10.38 2.76 -0.38
N ASN A 139 -11.18 2.45 -1.40
CA ASN A 139 -10.67 1.94 -2.67
C ASN A 139 -10.58 3.12 -3.65
N PRO A 140 -9.38 3.55 -4.04
CA PRO A 140 -9.22 4.73 -4.90
C PRO A 140 -9.71 4.52 -6.32
N LEU A 141 -9.99 3.29 -6.74
CA LEU A 141 -10.40 2.97 -8.10
C LEU A 141 -11.91 2.86 -8.28
N THR A 142 -12.70 2.98 -7.22
CA THR A 142 -14.17 2.88 -7.29
C THR A 142 -14.87 4.22 -7.41
N HIS A 143 -14.12 5.29 -7.54
CA HIS A 143 -14.66 6.66 -7.63
C HIS A 143 -14.31 7.34 -8.94
#